data_b7ee88ea355e26b6b6822c4412bd4cc2
#
_entry.id   b7ee88ea355e26b6b6822c4412bd4cc2
#
_cell.length_a   1.000
_cell.length_b   1.000
_cell.length_c   1.000
_cell.angle_alpha   90.00
_cell.angle_beta   90.00
_cell.angle_gamma   90.00
#
_symmetry.space_group_name_H-M   'P 1'
#
loop_
_entity.id
_entity.type
_entity.pdbx_description
1 polymer ?
#
loop_
_entity_poly.entity_id
_entity_poly.type
_entity_poly.pdbx_seq_one_letter_code
_entity_poly.pdbx_strand_id
1 'polypeptide(L)'
;MALVINTNISSLTAQRALAESNSELQTAMERLATGSKINSAADDAAGLAMVQRMTAQVRGLAMAVKNANDGQALTQSVEGALGEVSDMLQRMRELALQAANGTNSSADRSFLQSEVNLLIQEISRVAGNTRYNGELILDGTFLNKSLQVGIEEGENIIFSVESVAAEMIGAHTLVGNGQAAGAAGTTAPVNDTTIADDIEIFGYLGTVTTAASPSDSAKETAVKVNNLTGQTGVKAYAKTYASIDSNTATAKTYSVRINGYETGNFVIAQGDVESAVDAINQISGSTGVTASSSNNKILLFDSDGDDITIENTQTLAGHNDLRVQKIGEDGLITNTVGSAIALGVSGTNDATRVSGTLKLVSPNAFSIDQKAVNQVNTVTVGTLSNYNGGGGALTVSDGGGNTVTLSYSGGAPANIDALLANIQAHANYGDLGFTVTKGSSTTLLYTWKAAGVPSTTATYVSAGASDEAIATSTAGVASKGYYTENTAAASLKNLTQIEVSTMVEAGDSISIIDAALDKVAQMRSDLGAIENRLAYTVSNLMNIAEKTADARSRLDDAD
;
A
#
# COMPACT_ATOMS: atom_id res chain seq x y z
N MET A 1 -42.33 -100.46 -8.09
CA MET A 1 -42.65 -99.15 -8.70
C MET A 1 -44.12 -99.15 -9.06
N ALA A 2 -44.91 -98.29 -8.47
CA ALA A 2 -46.34 -98.14 -8.78
C ALA A 2 -46.45 -97.52 -10.15
N LEU A 3 -47.04 -98.25 -11.10
CA LEU A 3 -47.35 -97.68 -12.42
C LEU A 3 -48.51 -96.71 -12.33
N VAL A 4 -48.22 -95.42 -12.33
CA VAL A 4 -49.21 -94.34 -12.36
C VAL A 4 -49.58 -94.11 -13.80
N ILE A 5 -50.79 -94.44 -14.18
CA ILE A 5 -51.24 -94.44 -15.56
C ILE A 5 -51.50 -93.02 -16.11
N ASN A 6 -51.86 -92.05 -15.30
CA ASN A 6 -52.22 -90.68 -15.73
C ASN A 6 -51.25 -89.57 -15.38
N THR A 7 -50.23 -89.82 -14.52
CA THR A 7 -49.27 -88.78 -14.11
C THR A 7 -47.88 -89.39 -14.01
N ASN A 8 -47.08 -89.19 -15.06
CA ASN A 8 -45.66 -89.67 -15.07
C ASN A 8 -44.78 -88.66 -14.38
N ILE A 9 -44.60 -88.80 -13.03
CA ILE A 9 -43.78 -87.94 -12.19
C ILE A 9 -42.32 -87.92 -12.67
N SER A 10 -41.79 -89.04 -13.13
CA SER A 10 -40.41 -89.13 -13.66
C SER A 10 -40.20 -88.27 -14.90
N SER A 11 -41.20 -88.26 -15.82
CA SER A 11 -41.18 -87.43 -17.04
C SER A 11 -41.33 -85.94 -16.70
N LEU A 12 -42.18 -85.54 -15.74
CA LEU A 12 -42.35 -84.18 -15.29
C LEU A 12 -41.06 -83.66 -14.54
N THR A 13 -40.40 -84.55 -13.78
CA THR A 13 -39.13 -84.19 -13.09
C THR A 13 -38.00 -84.01 -14.14
N ALA A 14 -37.95 -84.89 -15.18
CA ALA A 14 -36.97 -84.74 -16.25
C ALA A 14 -37.21 -83.47 -17.11
N GLN A 15 -38.47 -83.15 -17.41
CA GLN A 15 -38.86 -81.93 -18.17
C GLN A 15 -38.51 -80.68 -17.36
N ARG A 16 -38.73 -80.67 -16.02
CA ARG A 16 -38.37 -79.58 -15.12
C ARG A 16 -36.88 -79.42 -15.06
N ALA A 17 -36.07 -80.48 -14.89
CA ALA A 17 -34.62 -80.46 -14.88
C ALA A 17 -34.05 -79.93 -16.22
N LEU A 18 -34.67 -80.33 -17.38
CA LEU A 18 -34.29 -79.87 -18.70
C LEU A 18 -34.62 -78.39 -18.93
N ALA A 19 -35.77 -77.92 -18.41
CA ALA A 19 -36.14 -76.50 -18.46
C ALA A 19 -35.24 -75.66 -17.59
N GLU A 20 -34.85 -76.11 -16.40
CA GLU A 20 -33.93 -75.50 -15.48
C GLU A 20 -32.52 -75.39 -16.12
N SER A 21 -32.01 -76.49 -16.69
CA SER A 21 -30.73 -76.52 -17.40
C SER A 21 -30.68 -75.60 -18.63
N ASN A 22 -31.76 -75.53 -19.41
CA ASN A 22 -31.89 -74.58 -20.50
C ASN A 22 -31.93 -73.12 -20.04
N SER A 23 -32.59 -72.80 -18.95
CA SER A 23 -32.59 -71.46 -18.35
C SER A 23 -31.20 -71.05 -17.86
N GLU A 24 -30.49 -71.98 -17.16
CA GLU A 24 -29.11 -71.75 -16.72
C GLU A 24 -28.16 -71.55 -17.91
N LEU A 25 -28.31 -72.34 -18.97
CA LEU A 25 -27.52 -72.21 -20.21
C LEU A 25 -27.77 -70.83 -20.86
N GLN A 26 -29.02 -70.39 -20.98
CA GLN A 26 -29.36 -69.08 -21.52
C GLN A 26 -28.72 -67.95 -20.70
N THR A 27 -28.81 -67.99 -19.37
CA THR A 27 -28.19 -67.00 -18.48
C THR A 27 -26.68 -67.02 -18.60
N ALA A 28 -26.04 -68.21 -18.70
CA ALA A 28 -24.59 -68.33 -18.88
C ALA A 28 -24.15 -67.74 -20.25
N MET A 29 -24.90 -68.03 -21.32
CA MET A 29 -24.66 -67.47 -22.67
C MET A 29 -24.81 -65.96 -22.69
N GLU A 30 -25.83 -65.41 -22.02
CA GLU A 30 -26.06 -63.98 -21.90
C GLU A 30 -24.91 -63.30 -21.17
N ARG A 31 -24.47 -63.84 -20.03
CA ARG A 31 -23.30 -63.33 -19.26
C ARG A 31 -22.02 -63.38 -20.09
N LEU A 32 -21.78 -64.45 -20.80
CA LEU A 32 -20.61 -64.59 -21.66
C LEU A 32 -20.66 -63.61 -22.86
N ALA A 33 -21.84 -63.40 -23.45
CA ALA A 33 -22.02 -62.50 -24.59
C ALA A 33 -21.91 -61.02 -24.19
N THR A 34 -22.37 -60.64 -23.01
CA THR A 34 -22.32 -59.28 -22.48
C THR A 34 -21.02 -58.99 -21.72
N GLY A 35 -20.34 -60.05 -21.24
CA GLY A 35 -19.18 -59.92 -20.35
C GLY A 35 -19.54 -59.47 -18.91
N SER A 36 -20.83 -59.30 -18.61
CA SER A 36 -21.35 -58.82 -17.34
C SER A 36 -22.05 -59.94 -16.56
N LYS A 37 -21.73 -60.04 -15.28
CA LYS A 37 -22.38 -60.97 -14.33
C LYS A 37 -23.81 -60.55 -14.04
N ILE A 38 -24.08 -59.24 -13.98
CA ILE A 38 -25.34 -58.61 -13.65
C ILE A 38 -25.88 -57.92 -14.91
N ASN A 39 -26.84 -58.54 -15.60
CA ASN A 39 -27.46 -58.00 -16.83
C ASN A 39 -28.83 -57.36 -16.54
N SER A 40 -29.52 -57.86 -15.49
CA SER A 40 -30.85 -57.40 -15.16
C SER A 40 -31.01 -57.20 -13.64
N ALA A 41 -32.02 -56.41 -13.23
CA ALA A 41 -32.36 -56.23 -11.82
C ALA A 41 -32.83 -57.55 -11.16
N ALA A 42 -33.19 -58.59 -11.97
CA ALA A 42 -33.56 -59.92 -11.48
C ALA A 42 -32.33 -60.74 -11.04
N ASP A 43 -31.14 -60.46 -11.59
CA ASP A 43 -29.91 -61.18 -11.24
C ASP A 43 -29.39 -60.75 -9.87
N ASP A 44 -29.28 -59.42 -9.65
CA ASP A 44 -28.93 -58.80 -8.35
C ASP A 44 -29.34 -57.33 -8.38
N ALA A 45 -30.45 -56.98 -7.71
CA ALA A 45 -30.94 -55.60 -7.63
C ALA A 45 -30.00 -54.67 -6.84
N ALA A 46 -29.36 -55.20 -5.80
CA ALA A 46 -28.42 -54.38 -4.98
C ALA A 46 -27.12 -54.17 -5.70
N GLY A 47 -26.56 -55.21 -6.34
CA GLY A 47 -25.34 -55.12 -7.16
C GLY A 47 -25.54 -54.18 -8.33
N LEU A 48 -26.64 -54.27 -9.08
CA LEU A 48 -26.94 -53.40 -10.20
C LEU A 48 -27.00 -51.92 -9.78
N ALA A 49 -27.64 -51.60 -8.62
CA ALA A 49 -27.70 -50.25 -8.12
C ALA A 49 -26.29 -49.70 -7.74
N MET A 50 -25.41 -50.55 -7.20
CA MET A 50 -24.02 -50.19 -6.91
C MET A 50 -23.20 -49.97 -8.17
N VAL A 51 -23.32 -50.87 -9.15
CA VAL A 51 -22.62 -50.76 -10.45
C VAL A 51 -23.04 -49.49 -11.19
N GLN A 52 -24.34 -49.17 -11.21
CA GLN A 52 -24.85 -47.94 -11.83
C GLN A 52 -24.30 -46.69 -11.16
N ARG A 53 -24.24 -46.65 -9.82
CA ARG A 53 -23.68 -45.55 -9.06
C ARG A 53 -22.18 -45.42 -9.31
N MET A 54 -21.40 -46.51 -9.28
CA MET A 54 -19.98 -46.49 -9.62
C MET A 54 -19.73 -46.06 -11.08
N THR A 55 -20.58 -46.49 -12.01
CA THR A 55 -20.51 -46.05 -13.40
C THR A 55 -20.74 -44.53 -13.53
N ALA A 56 -21.73 -43.99 -12.80
CA ALA A 56 -21.97 -42.55 -12.77
C ALA A 56 -20.77 -41.79 -12.15
N GLN A 57 -20.16 -42.33 -11.07
CA GLN A 57 -18.96 -41.77 -10.45
C GLN A 57 -17.77 -41.79 -11.41
N VAL A 58 -17.47 -42.88 -12.08
CA VAL A 58 -16.35 -42.97 -13.03
C VAL A 58 -16.54 -41.99 -14.18
N ARG A 59 -17.75 -41.84 -14.71
CA ARG A 59 -18.05 -40.84 -15.76
C ARG A 59 -17.92 -39.42 -15.25
N GLY A 60 -18.39 -39.15 -14.03
CA GLY A 60 -18.22 -37.85 -13.36
C GLY A 60 -16.75 -37.49 -13.13
N LEU A 61 -15.96 -38.45 -12.63
CA LEU A 61 -14.52 -38.28 -12.45
C LEU A 61 -13.77 -38.03 -13.76
N ALA A 62 -14.15 -38.72 -14.84
CA ALA A 62 -13.58 -38.48 -16.17
C ALA A 62 -13.86 -37.07 -16.69
N MET A 63 -15.07 -36.54 -16.43
CA MET A 63 -15.42 -35.15 -16.79
C MET A 63 -14.67 -34.16 -15.87
N ALA A 64 -14.51 -34.45 -14.59
CA ALA A 64 -13.72 -33.62 -13.67
C ALA A 64 -12.24 -33.54 -14.10
N VAL A 65 -11.65 -34.66 -14.51
CA VAL A 65 -10.28 -34.70 -15.07
C VAL A 65 -10.19 -33.86 -16.35
N LYS A 66 -11.20 -33.97 -17.25
CA LYS A 66 -11.23 -33.12 -18.44
C LYS A 66 -11.29 -31.64 -18.10
N ASN A 67 -12.19 -31.25 -17.21
CA ASN A 67 -12.33 -29.86 -16.76
C ASN A 67 -11.03 -29.33 -16.13
N ALA A 68 -10.35 -30.15 -15.33
CA ALA A 68 -9.07 -29.78 -14.73
C ALA A 68 -7.97 -29.59 -15.78
N ASN A 69 -7.90 -30.44 -16.81
CA ASN A 69 -6.97 -30.28 -17.93
C ASN A 69 -7.30 -29.05 -18.78
N ASP A 70 -8.59 -28.75 -19.00
CA ASP A 70 -9.01 -27.52 -19.67
C ASP A 70 -8.59 -26.27 -18.86
N GLY A 71 -8.67 -26.35 -17.52
CA GLY A 71 -8.14 -25.35 -16.61
C GLY A 71 -6.61 -25.16 -16.71
N GLN A 72 -5.86 -26.25 -16.81
CA GLN A 72 -4.41 -26.18 -17.02
C GLN A 72 -4.04 -25.52 -18.36
N ALA A 73 -4.73 -25.87 -19.43
CA ALA A 73 -4.52 -25.26 -20.75
C ALA A 73 -4.82 -23.75 -20.73
N LEU A 74 -5.84 -23.35 -19.96
CA LEU A 74 -6.18 -21.95 -19.77
C LEU A 74 -5.06 -21.22 -18.98
N THR A 75 -4.61 -21.76 -17.84
CA THR A 75 -3.55 -21.15 -17.03
C THR A 75 -2.25 -21.00 -17.82
N GLN A 76 -1.87 -21.99 -18.62
CA GLN A 76 -0.70 -21.93 -19.50
C GLN A 76 -0.83 -20.87 -20.60
N SER A 77 -2.04 -20.67 -21.16
CA SER A 77 -2.29 -19.60 -22.12
C SER A 77 -2.14 -18.23 -21.51
N VAL A 78 -2.65 -18.04 -20.28
CA VAL A 78 -2.50 -16.79 -19.52
C VAL A 78 -1.04 -16.56 -19.19
N GLU A 79 -0.33 -17.57 -18.69
CA GLU A 79 1.09 -17.46 -18.33
C GLU A 79 1.96 -17.09 -19.53
N GLY A 80 1.73 -17.69 -20.69
CA GLY A 80 2.44 -17.33 -21.93
C GLY A 80 2.27 -15.86 -22.28
N ALA A 81 1.05 -15.34 -22.22
CA ALA A 81 0.80 -13.92 -22.51
C ALA A 81 1.39 -12.99 -21.44
N LEU A 82 1.37 -13.39 -20.14
CA LEU A 82 2.03 -12.64 -19.07
C LEU A 82 3.57 -12.64 -19.22
N GLY A 83 4.14 -13.71 -19.80
CA GLY A 83 5.56 -13.77 -20.16
C GLY A 83 5.93 -12.65 -21.12
N GLU A 84 5.19 -12.50 -22.22
CA GLU A 84 5.39 -11.43 -23.20
C GLU A 84 5.25 -10.03 -22.58
N VAL A 85 4.25 -9.82 -21.69
CA VAL A 85 4.10 -8.56 -20.96
C VAL A 85 5.30 -8.30 -20.07
N SER A 86 5.81 -9.31 -19.38
CA SER A 86 7.00 -9.19 -18.53
C SER A 86 8.24 -8.79 -19.36
N ASP A 87 8.44 -9.38 -20.55
CA ASP A 87 9.57 -9.07 -21.42
C ASP A 87 9.49 -7.61 -21.94
N MET A 88 8.28 -7.17 -22.30
CA MET A 88 8.05 -5.77 -22.68
C MET A 88 8.34 -4.80 -21.52
N LEU A 89 7.90 -5.12 -20.30
CA LEU A 89 8.20 -4.30 -19.12
C LEU A 89 9.71 -4.26 -18.81
N GLN A 90 10.42 -5.38 -18.96
CA GLN A 90 11.87 -5.41 -18.81
C GLN A 90 12.54 -4.50 -19.85
N ARG A 91 12.08 -4.54 -21.10
CA ARG A 91 12.58 -3.64 -22.16
C ARG A 91 12.31 -2.17 -21.83
N MET A 92 11.10 -1.85 -21.32
CA MET A 92 10.79 -0.48 -20.87
C MET A 92 11.73 -0.05 -19.74
N ARG A 93 12.04 -0.96 -18.81
CA ARG A 93 13.00 -0.70 -17.72
C ARG A 93 14.40 -0.38 -18.24
N GLU A 94 14.89 -1.13 -19.24
CA GLU A 94 16.18 -0.85 -19.88
C GLU A 94 16.19 0.54 -20.51
N LEU A 95 15.13 0.91 -21.24
CA LEU A 95 14.99 2.23 -21.86
C LEU A 95 14.94 3.34 -20.81
N ALA A 96 14.22 3.14 -19.71
CA ALA A 96 14.16 4.10 -18.62
C ALA A 96 15.53 4.29 -17.94
N LEU A 97 16.27 3.19 -17.70
CA LEU A 97 17.65 3.24 -17.18
C LEU A 97 18.60 3.97 -18.15
N GLN A 98 18.45 3.72 -19.45
CA GLN A 98 19.22 4.42 -20.45
C GLN A 98 18.87 5.92 -20.46
N ALA A 99 17.58 6.29 -20.40
CA ALA A 99 17.14 7.68 -20.37
C ALA A 99 17.57 8.43 -19.10
N ALA A 100 17.67 7.73 -17.96
CA ALA A 100 18.15 8.29 -16.71
C ALA A 100 19.65 8.65 -16.72
N ASN A 101 20.41 8.17 -17.72
CA ASN A 101 21.83 8.50 -17.83
C ASN A 101 22.02 9.97 -18.27
N GLY A 102 22.84 10.71 -17.52
CA GLY A 102 23.14 12.12 -17.78
C GLY A 102 23.88 12.41 -19.10
N THR A 103 24.43 11.38 -19.78
CA THR A 103 25.11 11.53 -21.06
C THR A 103 24.16 11.68 -22.24
N ASN A 104 22.87 11.36 -22.08
CA ASN A 104 21.88 11.47 -23.14
C ASN A 104 21.36 12.90 -23.27
N SER A 105 21.21 13.39 -24.50
CA SER A 105 20.55 14.65 -24.78
C SER A 105 19.02 14.54 -24.65
N SER A 106 18.31 15.66 -24.59
CA SER A 106 16.85 15.70 -24.61
C SER A 106 16.25 15.09 -25.90
N ALA A 107 16.95 15.21 -27.02
CA ALA A 107 16.56 14.61 -28.29
C ALA A 107 16.66 13.06 -28.22
N ASP A 108 17.75 12.52 -27.64
CA ASP A 108 17.92 11.07 -27.46
C ASP A 108 16.82 10.51 -26.56
N ARG A 109 16.51 11.18 -25.45
CA ARG A 109 15.41 10.79 -24.56
C ARG A 109 14.06 10.81 -25.26
N SER A 110 13.81 11.76 -26.17
CA SER A 110 12.57 11.80 -26.96
C SER A 110 12.43 10.56 -27.86
N PHE A 111 13.52 10.02 -28.42
CA PHE A 111 13.48 8.77 -29.17
C PHE A 111 13.19 7.58 -28.26
N LEU A 112 13.83 7.53 -27.07
CA LEU A 112 13.56 6.49 -26.08
C LEU A 112 12.10 6.54 -25.62
N GLN A 113 11.53 7.74 -25.38
CA GLN A 113 10.11 7.92 -25.05
C GLN A 113 9.19 7.36 -26.14
N SER A 114 9.56 7.55 -27.40
CA SER A 114 8.77 7.02 -28.52
C SER A 114 8.74 5.49 -28.50
N GLU A 115 9.86 4.82 -28.20
CA GLU A 115 9.91 3.36 -28.06
C GLU A 115 9.09 2.89 -26.84
N VAL A 116 9.20 3.59 -25.70
CA VAL A 116 8.38 3.29 -24.50
C VAL A 116 6.88 3.39 -24.83
N ASN A 117 6.45 4.43 -25.55
CA ASN A 117 5.05 4.59 -25.95
C ASN A 117 4.54 3.44 -26.83
N LEU A 118 5.39 2.93 -27.73
CA LEU A 118 5.04 1.77 -28.57
C LEU A 118 4.89 0.49 -27.73
N LEU A 119 5.77 0.28 -26.76
CA LEU A 119 5.66 -0.86 -25.83
C LEU A 119 4.41 -0.79 -24.97
N ILE A 120 4.03 0.41 -24.49
CA ILE A 120 2.77 0.62 -23.75
C ILE A 120 1.54 0.26 -24.60
N GLN A 121 1.55 0.69 -25.88
CA GLN A 121 0.48 0.33 -26.82
C GLN A 121 0.42 -1.18 -27.08
N GLU A 122 1.59 -1.82 -27.17
CA GLU A 122 1.66 -3.27 -27.40
C GLU A 122 1.17 -4.06 -26.17
N ILE A 123 1.53 -3.64 -24.94
CA ILE A 123 0.98 -4.21 -23.69
C ILE A 123 -0.54 -4.10 -23.69
N SER A 124 -1.09 -2.93 -24.02
CA SER A 124 -2.54 -2.71 -24.09
C SER A 124 -3.19 -3.58 -25.18
N ARG A 125 -2.50 -3.78 -26.33
CA ARG A 125 -2.96 -4.67 -27.40
C ARG A 125 -2.98 -6.13 -26.97
N VAL A 126 -1.96 -6.59 -26.27
CA VAL A 126 -1.92 -7.95 -25.72
C VAL A 126 -3.05 -8.15 -24.72
N ALA A 127 -3.24 -7.20 -23.79
CA ALA A 127 -4.30 -7.27 -22.79
C ALA A 127 -5.73 -7.32 -23.43
N GLY A 128 -5.96 -6.50 -24.46
CA GLY A 128 -7.28 -6.38 -25.10
C GLY A 128 -7.57 -7.44 -26.17
N ASN A 129 -6.56 -8.20 -26.66
CA ASN A 129 -6.75 -9.16 -27.75
C ASN A 129 -6.50 -10.61 -27.36
N THR A 130 -5.90 -10.89 -26.21
CA THR A 130 -5.64 -12.26 -25.76
C THR A 130 -6.94 -12.93 -25.33
N ARG A 131 -7.30 -13.99 -26.07
CA ARG A 131 -8.57 -14.71 -25.86
C ARG A 131 -8.32 -16.19 -25.64
N TYR A 132 -9.13 -16.78 -24.78
CA TYR A 132 -9.24 -18.21 -24.62
C TYR A 132 -10.70 -18.61 -24.84
N ASN A 133 -10.95 -19.51 -25.77
CA ASN A 133 -12.32 -19.94 -26.16
C ASN A 133 -13.29 -18.78 -26.45
N GLY A 134 -12.78 -17.67 -27.01
CA GLY A 134 -13.56 -16.46 -27.35
C GLY A 134 -13.72 -15.43 -26.25
N GLU A 135 -13.43 -15.76 -24.99
CA GLU A 135 -13.42 -14.81 -23.86
C GLU A 135 -12.07 -14.11 -23.73
N LEU A 136 -12.08 -12.82 -23.39
CA LEU A 136 -10.88 -12.07 -23.03
C LEU A 136 -10.39 -12.53 -21.64
N ILE A 137 -9.08 -12.70 -21.49
CA ILE A 137 -8.50 -13.28 -20.27
C ILE A 137 -7.57 -12.34 -19.51
N LEU A 138 -7.17 -11.19 -20.11
CA LEU A 138 -6.21 -10.25 -19.54
C LEU A 138 -6.76 -8.81 -19.41
N ASP A 139 -8.03 -8.59 -19.70
CA ASP A 139 -8.67 -7.28 -19.65
C ASP A 139 -9.30 -6.94 -18.29
N GLY A 140 -9.27 -7.89 -17.33
CA GLY A 140 -9.86 -7.74 -16.00
C GLY A 140 -11.32 -8.20 -15.91
N THR A 141 -11.93 -8.70 -16.98
CA THR A 141 -13.28 -9.28 -16.94
C THR A 141 -13.30 -10.75 -16.51
N PHE A 142 -12.13 -11.39 -16.53
CA PHE A 142 -11.97 -12.81 -16.21
C PHE A 142 -11.83 -13.04 -14.70
N LEU A 143 -12.90 -12.71 -13.96
CA LEU A 143 -12.92 -12.79 -12.49
C LEU A 143 -13.82 -13.92 -12.00
N ASN A 144 -13.42 -14.54 -10.88
CA ASN A 144 -14.20 -15.56 -10.16
C ASN A 144 -14.67 -16.73 -11.04
N LYS A 145 -13.83 -17.14 -12.01
CA LYS A 145 -14.14 -18.31 -12.86
C LYS A 145 -14.00 -19.59 -12.03
N SER A 146 -15.05 -20.38 -12.03
CA SER A 146 -15.16 -21.62 -11.28
C SER A 146 -14.94 -22.82 -12.21
N LEU A 147 -13.92 -23.62 -11.91
CA LEU A 147 -13.64 -24.90 -12.56
C LEU A 147 -14.18 -26.02 -11.69
N GLN A 148 -15.20 -26.76 -12.15
CA GLN A 148 -15.71 -27.93 -11.44
C GLN A 148 -14.72 -29.10 -11.63
N VAL A 149 -14.01 -29.42 -10.57
CA VAL A 149 -12.94 -30.44 -10.55
C VAL A 149 -13.28 -31.65 -9.68
N GLY A 150 -14.55 -31.78 -9.30
CA GLY A 150 -15.05 -32.93 -8.55
C GLY A 150 -16.43 -33.35 -9.03
N ILE A 151 -16.99 -34.40 -8.43
CA ILE A 151 -18.29 -34.98 -8.76
C ILE A 151 -19.44 -34.46 -7.90
N GLU A 152 -19.11 -33.82 -6.77
CA GLU A 152 -20.09 -33.25 -5.84
C GLU A 152 -20.21 -31.75 -6.04
N GLU A 153 -21.32 -31.17 -5.61
CA GLU A 153 -21.56 -29.73 -5.62
C GLU A 153 -20.55 -29.03 -4.70
N GLY A 154 -19.92 -27.94 -5.20
CA GLY A 154 -18.94 -27.15 -4.44
C GLY A 154 -17.49 -27.65 -4.56
N GLU A 155 -17.23 -28.77 -5.21
CA GLU A 155 -15.87 -29.25 -5.50
C GLU A 155 -15.28 -28.50 -6.70
N ASN A 156 -15.02 -27.20 -6.51
CA ASN A 156 -14.51 -26.32 -7.56
C ASN A 156 -13.21 -25.63 -7.16
N ILE A 157 -12.46 -25.21 -8.17
CA ILE A 157 -11.30 -24.31 -8.02
C ILE A 157 -11.71 -22.99 -8.65
N ILE A 158 -11.72 -21.93 -7.84
CA ILE A 158 -12.00 -20.57 -8.31
C ILE A 158 -10.67 -19.89 -8.59
N PHE A 159 -10.58 -19.20 -9.71
CA PHE A 159 -9.45 -18.34 -10.02
C PHE A 159 -9.90 -17.07 -10.73
N SER A 160 -9.05 -16.06 -10.65
CA SER A 160 -9.26 -14.76 -11.27
C SER A 160 -7.98 -14.33 -11.94
N VAL A 161 -8.10 -13.64 -13.07
CA VAL A 161 -6.99 -12.99 -13.74
C VAL A 161 -7.26 -11.50 -13.72
N GLU A 162 -6.37 -10.74 -13.08
CA GLU A 162 -6.47 -9.29 -13.06
C GLU A 162 -6.06 -8.70 -14.41
N SER A 163 -6.47 -7.46 -14.67
CA SER A 163 -6.11 -6.76 -15.90
C SER A 163 -4.61 -6.45 -15.95
N VAL A 164 -4.00 -6.68 -17.10
CA VAL A 164 -2.65 -6.21 -17.42
C VAL A 164 -2.64 -5.08 -18.44
N ALA A 165 -3.79 -4.48 -18.71
CA ALA A 165 -3.85 -3.28 -19.54
C ALA A 165 -2.98 -2.17 -18.95
N ALA A 166 -2.29 -1.41 -19.80
CA ALA A 166 -1.35 -0.38 -19.35
C ALA A 166 -1.98 0.69 -18.45
N GLU A 167 -3.30 0.86 -18.50
CA GLU A 167 -4.08 1.78 -17.66
C GLU A 167 -4.33 1.21 -16.24
N MET A 168 -4.20 -0.10 -16.06
CA MET A 168 -4.57 -0.81 -14.83
C MET A 168 -3.36 -1.34 -14.07
N ILE A 169 -2.20 -1.46 -14.73
CA ILE A 169 -0.95 -1.88 -14.08
C ILE A 169 0.00 -0.70 -13.95
N GLY A 170 0.80 -0.72 -12.89
CA GLY A 170 1.74 0.35 -12.53
C GLY A 170 2.08 0.28 -11.06
N ALA A 171 2.31 1.42 -10.46
CA ALA A 171 2.63 1.58 -9.05
C ALA A 171 1.56 2.38 -8.32
N HIS A 172 1.11 1.89 -7.20
CA HIS A 172 0.42 2.72 -6.23
C HIS A 172 1.46 3.57 -5.51
N THR A 173 1.37 4.89 -5.67
CA THR A 173 2.35 5.83 -5.14
C THR A 173 1.71 6.81 -4.19
N LEU A 174 2.44 7.15 -3.14
CA LEU A 174 2.10 8.22 -2.22
C LEU A 174 3.34 9.07 -1.97
N VAL A 175 3.26 10.35 -2.33
CA VAL A 175 4.38 11.30 -2.21
C VAL A 175 4.14 12.19 -1.02
N GLY A 176 5.11 12.19 -0.11
CA GLY A 176 5.17 13.07 1.04
C GLY A 176 6.26 14.11 0.88
N ASN A 177 5.87 15.35 0.62
CA ASN A 177 6.82 16.43 0.41
C ASN A 177 7.51 16.89 1.69
N GLY A 178 7.10 16.42 2.87
CA GLY A 178 7.63 16.89 4.14
C GLY A 178 7.32 18.36 4.40
N GLN A 179 8.06 18.95 5.33
CA GLN A 179 7.87 20.35 5.69
C GLN A 179 8.56 21.31 4.70
N ALA A 180 8.09 22.55 4.64
CA ALA A 180 8.77 23.64 3.97
C ALA A 180 10.21 23.82 4.52
N ALA A 181 11.05 24.60 3.82
CA ALA A 181 12.35 24.96 4.34
C ALA A 181 12.21 25.57 5.75
N GLY A 182 13.07 25.14 6.67
CA GLY A 182 13.01 25.60 8.04
C GLY A 182 13.27 27.11 8.18
N ALA A 183 12.68 27.76 9.17
CA ALA A 183 12.90 29.19 9.41
C ALA A 183 14.40 29.48 9.58
N ALA A 184 14.87 30.62 9.02
CA ALA A 184 16.26 31.00 9.14
C ALA A 184 16.68 31.24 10.59
N GLY A 185 17.82 30.69 10.97
CA GLY A 185 18.44 30.83 12.29
C GLY A 185 19.94 31.09 12.18
N THR A 186 20.62 31.31 13.31
CA THR A 186 22.11 31.40 13.37
C THR A 186 22.78 30.02 13.24
N THR A 187 22.00 28.97 13.28
CA THR A 187 22.37 27.59 12.99
C THR A 187 21.20 26.96 12.22
N ALA A 188 21.48 25.98 11.35
CA ALA A 188 20.41 25.27 10.65
C ALA A 188 19.43 24.66 11.66
N PRO A 189 18.12 24.89 11.50
CA PRO A 189 17.10 24.34 12.39
C PRO A 189 17.12 22.80 12.36
N VAL A 190 16.56 22.17 13.38
CA VAL A 190 16.36 20.72 13.41
C VAL A 190 15.36 20.31 12.33
N ASN A 191 15.43 19.06 11.87
CA ASN A 191 14.41 18.50 10.98
C ASN A 191 13.14 18.23 11.78
N ASP A 192 12.11 19.03 11.55
CA ASP A 192 10.82 18.93 12.24
C ASP A 192 9.89 17.87 11.62
N THR A 193 10.26 17.30 10.46
CA THR A 193 9.37 16.42 9.69
C THR A 193 9.05 15.11 10.41
N THR A 194 9.94 14.67 11.30
CA THR A 194 9.82 13.37 11.99
C THR A 194 9.74 13.50 13.52
N ILE A 195 9.42 14.68 14.02
CA ILE A 195 9.23 14.86 15.48
C ILE A 195 7.93 14.17 15.89
N ALA A 196 8.04 12.98 16.47
CA ALA A 196 7.02 12.17 17.14
C ALA A 196 5.86 11.64 16.27
N ASP A 197 6.02 11.56 14.96
CA ASP A 197 4.99 10.98 14.08
C ASP A 197 5.41 9.58 13.60
N ASP A 198 4.89 8.55 14.26
CA ASP A 198 4.95 7.19 13.72
C ASP A 198 4.09 7.08 12.47
N ILE A 199 4.62 6.47 11.42
CA ILE A 199 3.86 6.16 10.21
C ILE A 199 3.37 4.72 10.30
N GLU A 200 2.06 4.52 10.42
CA GLU A 200 1.42 3.22 10.28
C GLU A 200 1.09 2.98 8.82
N ILE A 201 1.61 1.90 8.26
CA ILE A 201 1.44 1.54 6.84
C ILE A 201 0.49 0.35 6.75
N PHE A 202 -0.65 0.54 6.09
CA PHE A 202 -1.64 -0.49 5.78
C PHE A 202 -1.35 -1.04 4.39
N GLY A 203 -0.41 -1.96 4.30
CA GLY A 203 -0.01 -2.59 3.06
C GLY A 203 -0.82 -3.85 2.74
N TYR A 204 -0.69 -4.39 1.52
CA TYR A 204 -1.42 -5.58 1.10
C TYR A 204 -0.95 -6.89 1.77
N LEU A 205 0.25 -6.93 2.33
CA LEU A 205 0.77 -8.07 3.09
C LEU A 205 0.41 -7.97 4.58
N GLY A 206 0.23 -6.76 5.11
CA GLY A 206 -0.10 -6.52 6.50
C GLY A 206 0.07 -5.06 6.91
N THR A 207 -0.19 -4.80 8.19
CA THR A 207 -0.08 -3.46 8.78
C THR A 207 1.10 -3.41 9.73
N VAL A 208 1.95 -2.41 9.58
CA VAL A 208 3.11 -2.18 10.44
C VAL A 208 3.30 -0.70 10.71
N THR A 209 3.70 -0.36 11.92
CA THR A 209 4.06 1.01 12.33
C THR A 209 5.57 1.19 12.24
N THR A 210 6.01 2.23 11.55
CA THR A 210 7.41 2.67 11.51
C THR A 210 7.63 3.66 12.64
N ALA A 211 8.50 3.34 13.60
CA ALA A 211 8.81 4.23 14.71
C ALA A 211 9.58 5.48 14.21
N ALA A 212 9.04 6.66 14.48
CA ALA A 212 9.71 7.92 14.25
C ALA A 212 10.86 8.09 15.23
N SER A 213 11.98 8.62 14.74
CA SER A 213 13.04 9.15 15.60
C SER A 213 13.16 10.65 15.35
N PRO A 214 13.28 11.47 16.39
CA PRO A 214 13.46 12.91 16.22
C PRO A 214 14.63 13.21 15.29
N SER A 215 14.39 14.05 14.28
CA SER A 215 15.39 14.50 13.29
C SER A 215 15.83 13.45 12.26
N ASP A 216 15.10 12.34 12.08
CA ASP A 216 15.36 11.44 10.95
C ASP A 216 15.26 12.21 9.63
N SER A 217 16.21 11.98 8.73
CA SER A 217 16.11 12.43 7.34
C SER A 217 15.10 11.56 6.56
N ALA A 218 14.71 12.00 5.37
CA ALA A 218 13.85 11.19 4.49
C ALA A 218 14.53 9.86 4.13
N LYS A 219 15.85 9.85 3.97
CA LYS A 219 16.67 8.66 3.78
C LYS A 219 16.53 7.65 4.91
N GLU A 220 16.71 8.12 6.16
CA GLU A 220 16.61 7.24 7.33
C GLU A 220 15.21 6.68 7.50
N THR A 221 14.18 7.49 7.25
CA THR A 221 12.78 7.05 7.24
C THR A 221 12.54 6.02 6.13
N ALA A 222 13.06 6.26 4.92
CA ALA A 222 12.95 5.31 3.81
C ALA A 222 13.63 3.97 4.13
N VAL A 223 14.80 3.98 4.77
CA VAL A 223 15.48 2.75 5.22
C VAL A 223 14.62 1.98 6.23
N LYS A 224 13.99 2.68 7.20
CA LYS A 224 13.09 2.04 8.17
C LYS A 224 11.89 1.38 7.48
N VAL A 225 11.24 2.06 6.54
CA VAL A 225 10.13 1.49 5.77
C VAL A 225 10.60 0.30 4.92
N ASN A 226 11.75 0.41 4.26
CA ASN A 226 12.29 -0.65 3.41
C ASN A 226 12.64 -1.92 4.20
N ASN A 227 13.05 -1.80 5.46
CA ASN A 227 13.24 -2.94 6.35
C ASN A 227 11.92 -3.69 6.66
N LEU A 228 10.78 -3.04 6.48
CA LEU A 228 9.45 -3.58 6.71
C LEU A 228 8.72 -3.98 5.42
N THR A 229 9.36 -3.86 4.25
CA THR A 229 8.77 -4.19 2.94
C THR A 229 8.25 -5.63 2.89
N GLY A 230 8.95 -6.59 3.49
CA GLY A 230 8.50 -7.99 3.55
C GLY A 230 7.20 -8.21 4.35
N GLN A 231 6.79 -7.25 5.18
CA GLN A 231 5.58 -7.31 6.00
C GLN A 231 4.44 -6.45 5.43
N THR A 232 4.77 -5.39 4.69
CA THR A 232 3.79 -4.43 4.17
C THR A 232 3.61 -4.53 2.67
N GLY A 233 4.65 -4.95 1.92
CA GLY A 233 4.68 -4.89 0.47
C GLY A 233 4.91 -3.47 -0.09
N VAL A 234 5.31 -2.52 0.76
CA VAL A 234 5.55 -1.13 0.40
C VAL A 234 7.04 -0.84 0.42
N LYS A 235 7.57 -0.21 -0.62
CA LYS A 235 8.94 0.29 -0.76
C LYS A 235 8.95 1.80 -0.60
N ALA A 236 10.01 2.35 -0.04
CA ALA A 236 10.21 3.79 0.13
C ALA A 236 11.43 4.28 -0.64
N TYR A 237 11.29 5.45 -1.23
CA TYR A 237 12.36 6.18 -1.90
C TYR A 237 12.42 7.59 -1.30
N ALA A 238 13.62 8.12 -1.18
CA ALA A 238 13.83 9.47 -0.67
C ALA A 238 14.70 10.28 -1.63
N LYS A 239 14.41 11.56 -1.76
CA LYS A 239 15.19 12.53 -2.53
C LYS A 239 15.04 13.90 -1.88
N THR A 240 16.03 14.76 -2.03
CA THR A 240 15.93 16.14 -1.55
C THR A 240 16.23 17.12 -2.66
N TYR A 241 15.28 18.03 -2.89
CA TYR A 241 15.44 19.14 -3.83
C TYR A 241 15.30 20.47 -3.10
N ALA A 242 16.21 21.39 -3.37
CA ALA A 242 16.14 22.77 -2.90
C ALA A 242 16.50 23.73 -4.02
N SER A 243 15.97 24.93 -4.01
CA SER A 243 16.44 25.99 -4.90
C SER A 243 17.08 27.10 -4.11
N ILE A 244 18.13 27.68 -4.69
CA ILE A 244 18.75 28.92 -4.21
C ILE A 244 18.58 29.97 -5.28
N ASP A 245 18.11 31.15 -4.90
CA ASP A 245 18.09 32.33 -5.75
C ASP A 245 18.49 33.60 -4.97
N SER A 246 18.80 34.66 -5.69
CA SER A 246 19.00 35.98 -5.12
C SER A 246 17.98 36.97 -5.69
N ASN A 247 17.38 37.75 -4.81
CA ASN A 247 16.34 38.73 -5.20
C ASN A 247 16.94 40.05 -5.75
N THR A 248 18.25 40.10 -6.06
CA THR A 248 18.89 41.34 -6.51
C THR A 248 19.00 41.47 -8.03
N ALA A 249 18.81 42.70 -8.49
CA ALA A 249 19.05 43.04 -9.90
C ALA A 249 20.54 43.24 -10.20
N THR A 250 21.41 43.35 -9.19
CA THR A 250 22.85 43.59 -9.31
C THR A 250 23.63 42.34 -8.95
N ALA A 251 24.68 42.06 -9.73
CA ALA A 251 25.59 40.97 -9.45
C ALA A 251 26.23 41.11 -8.06
N LYS A 252 26.17 40.05 -7.24
CA LYS A 252 26.76 40.00 -5.89
C LYS A 252 27.58 38.75 -5.74
N THR A 253 28.64 38.85 -4.94
CA THR A 253 29.51 37.72 -4.57
C THR A 253 29.01 37.05 -3.29
N TYR A 254 28.79 35.76 -3.34
CA TYR A 254 28.40 34.94 -2.20
C TYR A 254 29.39 33.81 -1.96
N SER A 255 29.40 33.30 -0.76
CA SER A 255 29.86 31.96 -0.41
C SER A 255 28.81 31.34 0.50
N VAL A 256 28.59 30.04 0.37
CA VAL A 256 27.64 29.30 1.19
C VAL A 256 28.31 28.08 1.79
N ARG A 257 27.82 27.66 2.94
CA ARG A 257 28.16 26.36 3.51
C ARG A 257 27.01 25.41 3.30
N ILE A 258 27.28 24.28 2.66
CA ILE A 258 26.29 23.24 2.38
C ILE A 258 26.73 21.99 3.15
N ASN A 259 25.84 21.44 4.00
CA ASN A 259 26.09 20.27 4.83
C ASN A 259 27.42 20.36 5.61
N GLY A 260 27.76 21.58 6.08
CA GLY A 260 28.98 21.85 6.85
C GLY A 260 30.23 22.16 6.01
N TYR A 261 30.20 22.07 4.71
CA TYR A 261 31.31 22.34 3.79
C TYR A 261 31.10 23.67 3.07
N GLU A 262 32.12 24.53 3.08
CA GLU A 262 32.08 25.89 2.52
C GLU A 262 32.48 25.86 1.05
N THR A 263 31.71 26.56 0.19
CA THR A 263 32.06 26.79 -1.21
C THR A 263 33.14 27.87 -1.33
N GLY A 264 33.84 27.90 -2.45
CA GLY A 264 34.56 29.11 -2.88
C GLY A 264 33.57 30.26 -3.11
N ASN A 265 34.15 31.48 -3.28
CA ASN A 265 33.35 32.65 -3.65
C ASN A 265 32.81 32.50 -5.08
N PHE A 266 31.54 32.78 -5.28
CA PHE A 266 30.87 32.79 -6.57
C PHE A 266 29.98 34.02 -6.73
N VAL A 267 29.63 34.35 -7.95
CA VAL A 267 28.79 35.51 -8.27
C VAL A 267 27.40 35.02 -8.70
N ILE A 268 26.36 35.59 -8.09
CA ILE A 268 25.00 35.46 -8.61
C ILE A 268 24.67 36.80 -9.30
N ALA A 269 24.38 36.76 -10.59
CA ALA A 269 23.89 37.88 -11.35
C ALA A 269 22.46 37.59 -11.86
N GLN A 270 21.71 38.64 -12.23
CA GLN A 270 20.40 38.45 -12.81
C GLN A 270 20.52 37.64 -14.13
N GLY A 271 20.01 36.40 -14.12
CA GLY A 271 20.06 35.51 -15.28
C GLY A 271 21.34 34.67 -15.43
N ASP A 272 22.29 34.77 -14.49
CA ASP A 272 23.51 33.96 -14.53
C ASP A 272 23.83 33.41 -13.11
N VAL A 273 23.76 32.09 -13.01
CA VAL A 273 24.04 31.33 -11.78
C VAL A 273 25.11 30.24 -12.00
N GLU A 274 25.75 30.21 -13.19
CA GLU A 274 26.69 29.16 -13.58
C GLU A 274 27.88 29.07 -12.64
N SER A 275 28.46 30.22 -12.25
CA SER A 275 29.60 30.24 -11.30
C SER A 275 29.23 29.69 -9.91
N ALA A 276 27.99 29.83 -9.52
CA ALA A 276 27.47 29.25 -8.27
C ALA A 276 27.29 27.72 -8.38
N VAL A 277 26.77 27.27 -9.52
CA VAL A 277 26.61 25.83 -9.81
C VAL A 277 27.99 25.16 -9.81
N ASP A 278 28.99 25.76 -10.46
CA ASP A 278 30.34 25.22 -10.49
C ASP A 278 30.98 25.16 -9.08
N ALA A 279 30.84 26.24 -8.29
CA ALA A 279 31.39 26.29 -6.93
C ALA A 279 30.77 25.25 -6.01
N ILE A 280 29.47 24.99 -6.13
CA ILE A 280 28.77 23.97 -5.34
C ILE A 280 29.18 22.57 -5.82
N ASN A 281 29.26 22.33 -7.11
CA ASN A 281 29.64 21.03 -7.65
C ASN A 281 31.10 20.65 -7.31
N GLN A 282 32.00 21.62 -7.08
CA GLN A 282 33.35 21.35 -6.61
C GLN A 282 33.40 20.66 -5.24
N ILE A 283 32.39 20.90 -4.38
CA ILE A 283 32.30 20.29 -3.05
C ILE A 283 31.30 19.14 -3.00
N SER A 284 30.67 18.75 -4.13
CA SER A 284 29.61 17.75 -4.18
C SER A 284 30.04 16.39 -3.62
N GLY A 285 31.29 15.97 -3.85
CA GLY A 285 31.83 14.73 -3.30
C GLY A 285 31.90 14.67 -1.76
N SER A 286 31.91 15.83 -1.08
CA SER A 286 31.92 15.93 0.38
C SER A 286 30.53 16.20 0.95
N THR A 287 29.68 16.88 0.21
CA THR A 287 28.35 17.30 0.66
C THR A 287 27.24 16.31 0.31
N GLY A 288 27.45 15.43 -0.70
CA GLY A 288 26.40 14.60 -1.29
C GLY A 288 25.47 15.37 -2.22
N VAL A 289 25.58 16.71 -2.27
CA VAL A 289 24.66 17.59 -2.99
C VAL A 289 25.27 18.00 -4.33
N THR A 290 24.49 17.85 -5.40
CA THR A 290 24.81 18.34 -6.74
C THR A 290 23.98 19.58 -7.06
N ALA A 291 24.51 20.46 -7.91
CA ALA A 291 23.83 21.67 -8.35
C ALA A 291 23.63 21.67 -9.87
N SER A 292 22.54 22.23 -10.31
CA SER A 292 22.26 22.53 -11.73
C SER A 292 21.56 23.89 -11.87
N SER A 293 21.65 24.50 -13.03
CA SER A 293 20.93 25.75 -13.31
C SER A 293 19.57 25.45 -13.93
N SER A 294 18.52 26.08 -13.41
CA SER A 294 17.17 25.96 -13.94
C SER A 294 16.40 27.27 -13.72
N ASN A 295 15.87 27.87 -14.79
CA ASN A 295 15.11 29.12 -14.73
C ASN A 295 15.82 30.26 -13.96
N ASN A 296 17.13 30.43 -14.16
CA ASN A 296 17.97 31.40 -13.44
C ASN A 296 18.04 31.21 -11.92
N LYS A 297 17.76 30.01 -11.46
CA LYS A 297 17.93 29.57 -10.07
C LYS A 297 18.90 28.39 -10.02
N ILE A 298 19.53 28.24 -8.89
CA ILE A 298 20.36 27.07 -8.59
C ILE A 298 19.45 26.00 -8.02
N LEU A 299 19.34 24.88 -8.69
CA LEU A 299 18.65 23.70 -8.19
C LEU A 299 19.68 22.78 -7.52
N LEU A 300 19.50 22.52 -6.24
CA LEU A 300 20.27 21.57 -5.45
C LEU A 300 19.53 20.24 -5.42
N PHE A 301 20.30 19.18 -5.52
CA PHE A 301 19.76 17.82 -5.52
C PHE A 301 20.64 16.90 -4.64
N ASP A 302 20.02 16.21 -3.70
CA ASP A 302 20.58 15.08 -2.98
C ASP A 302 19.82 13.81 -3.37
N SER A 303 20.52 12.82 -3.94
CA SER A 303 19.94 11.59 -4.48
C SER A 303 19.46 10.63 -3.42
N ASP A 304 20.00 10.73 -2.22
CA ASP A 304 19.78 9.80 -1.13
C ASP A 304 18.63 10.24 -0.22
N GLY A 305 18.24 11.53 -0.30
CA GLY A 305 17.19 12.10 0.51
C GLY A 305 17.65 12.53 1.90
N ASP A 306 18.94 12.78 2.07
CA ASP A 306 19.46 13.43 3.26
C ASP A 306 19.03 14.91 3.28
N ASP A 307 19.00 15.50 4.46
CA ASP A 307 18.67 16.92 4.61
C ASP A 307 19.77 17.80 4.00
N ILE A 308 19.38 18.87 3.33
CA ILE A 308 20.32 19.88 2.84
C ILE A 308 20.31 21.06 3.79
N THR A 309 21.43 21.29 4.48
CA THR A 309 21.63 22.49 5.29
C THR A 309 22.38 23.53 4.45
N ILE A 310 21.91 24.78 4.48
CA ILE A 310 22.46 25.89 3.70
C ILE A 310 22.68 27.07 4.64
N GLU A 311 23.88 27.58 4.66
CA GLU A 311 24.30 28.73 5.49
C GLU A 311 24.97 29.77 4.60
N ASN A 312 24.57 31.03 4.71
CA ASN A 312 25.20 32.16 4.03
C ASN A 312 26.42 32.61 4.85
N THR A 313 27.61 32.43 4.32
CA THR A 313 28.87 32.78 5.03
C THR A 313 29.32 34.22 4.81
N GLN A 314 28.59 35.03 4.02
CA GLN A 314 28.94 36.41 3.76
C GLN A 314 28.68 37.33 4.97
N THR A 315 29.65 38.15 5.32
CA THR A 315 29.57 39.12 6.43
C THR A 315 29.22 40.53 5.99
N LEU A 316 29.28 40.82 4.69
CA LEU A 316 29.04 42.16 4.15
C LEU A 316 27.56 42.55 4.22
N ALA A 317 27.27 43.70 4.77
CA ALA A 317 25.94 44.28 4.79
C ALA A 317 25.37 44.41 3.38
N GLY A 318 24.12 43.97 3.20
CA GLY A 318 23.45 43.94 1.88
C GLY A 318 23.53 42.61 1.11
N HIS A 319 24.16 41.56 1.68
CA HIS A 319 24.16 40.20 1.16
C HIS A 319 23.15 39.29 1.88
N ASN A 320 22.03 39.85 2.32
CA ASN A 320 20.93 39.21 3.04
C ASN A 320 19.73 38.88 2.11
N ASP A 321 19.97 38.78 0.83
CA ASP A 321 18.95 38.57 -0.22
C ASP A 321 19.03 37.18 -0.90
N LEU A 322 19.88 36.31 -0.36
CA LEU A 322 19.91 34.90 -0.75
C LEU A 322 18.65 34.21 -0.21
N ARG A 323 17.93 33.53 -1.07
CA ARG A 323 16.70 32.82 -0.70
C ARG A 323 16.83 31.34 -0.99
N VAL A 324 16.32 30.55 -0.07
CA VAL A 324 16.26 29.09 -0.17
C VAL A 324 14.81 28.66 -0.16
N GLN A 325 14.44 27.78 -1.06
CA GLN A 325 13.10 27.23 -1.12
C GLN A 325 13.15 25.73 -1.35
N LYS A 326 12.29 24.99 -0.66
CA LYS A 326 12.12 23.55 -0.91
C LYS A 326 11.37 23.34 -2.22
N ILE A 327 11.82 22.36 -3.00
CA ILE A 327 11.21 21.90 -4.25
C ILE A 327 10.59 20.53 -4.01
N GLY A 328 9.49 20.24 -4.69
CA GLY A 328 8.79 18.95 -4.60
C GLY A 328 9.57 17.79 -5.24
N GLU A 329 8.97 16.61 -5.22
CA GLU A 329 9.60 15.34 -5.67
C GLU A 329 10.05 15.36 -7.14
N ASP A 330 9.34 16.09 -8.00
CA ASP A 330 9.61 16.16 -9.44
C ASP A 330 10.87 16.98 -9.80
N GLY A 331 11.46 17.67 -8.82
CA GLY A 331 12.63 18.54 -9.04
C GLY A 331 12.34 19.77 -9.90
N LEU A 332 11.07 20.05 -10.22
CA LEU A 332 10.69 21.24 -11.00
C LEU A 332 10.67 22.46 -10.11
N ILE A 333 11.40 23.50 -10.49
CA ILE A 333 11.47 24.78 -9.74
C ILE A 333 10.10 25.46 -9.58
N THR A 334 9.14 25.10 -10.41
CA THR A 334 7.76 25.58 -10.31
C THR A 334 6.94 24.86 -9.24
N ASN A 335 7.34 23.64 -8.84
CA ASN A 335 6.69 22.87 -7.80
C ASN A 335 7.35 23.12 -6.45
N THR A 336 6.99 24.24 -5.82
CA THR A 336 7.59 24.69 -4.55
C THR A 336 6.77 24.25 -3.36
N VAL A 337 7.46 23.88 -2.27
CA VAL A 337 6.86 23.52 -0.98
C VAL A 337 7.10 24.66 0.02
N GLY A 338 6.03 25.35 0.38
CA GLY A 338 6.10 26.49 1.28
C GLY A 338 6.68 27.75 0.63
N SER A 339 7.00 28.75 1.46
CA SER A 339 7.57 30.02 1.02
C SER A 339 9.09 29.96 1.02
N ALA A 340 9.72 30.77 0.16
CA ALA A 340 11.17 30.94 0.16
C ALA A 340 11.65 31.61 1.46
N ILE A 341 12.72 31.09 2.05
CA ILE A 341 13.35 31.60 3.27
C ILE A 341 14.52 32.49 2.87
N ALA A 342 14.48 33.75 3.30
CA ALA A 342 15.60 34.67 3.10
C ALA A 342 16.67 34.42 4.18
N LEU A 343 17.92 34.26 3.75
CA LEU A 343 19.06 34.12 4.63
C LEU A 343 19.70 35.47 4.90
N GLY A 344 19.98 35.72 6.18
CA GLY A 344 20.74 36.89 6.63
C GLY A 344 22.21 36.80 6.25
N VAL A 345 22.98 37.80 6.68
CA VAL A 345 24.45 37.73 6.67
C VAL A 345 24.94 36.85 7.82
N SER A 346 26.16 36.33 7.69
CA SER A 346 26.77 35.43 8.69
C SER A 346 26.58 35.91 10.13
N GLY A 347 26.09 35.04 10.99
CA GLY A 347 25.76 35.32 12.40
C GLY A 347 24.40 35.96 12.63
N THR A 348 23.54 36.12 11.60
CA THR A 348 22.22 36.76 11.75
C THR A 348 21.18 36.05 10.90
N ASN A 349 20.54 34.98 11.41
CA ASN A 349 19.55 34.19 10.67
C ASN A 349 20.06 33.77 9.28
N ASP A 350 21.25 33.23 9.21
CA ASP A 350 22.04 32.96 8.04
C ASP A 350 21.95 31.50 7.56
N ALA A 351 21.35 30.62 8.37
CA ALA A 351 21.26 29.18 8.10
C ALA A 351 19.82 28.68 8.02
N THR A 352 19.55 27.75 7.10
CA THR A 352 18.29 27.02 6.97
C THR A 352 18.53 25.54 6.70
N ARG A 353 17.50 24.72 6.82
CA ARG A 353 17.49 23.31 6.47
C ARG A 353 16.32 23.00 5.54
N VAL A 354 16.59 22.21 4.52
CA VAL A 354 15.57 21.64 3.64
C VAL A 354 15.55 20.13 3.88
N SER A 355 14.42 19.62 4.37
CA SER A 355 14.20 18.19 4.56
C SER A 355 13.88 17.49 3.22
N GLY A 356 14.17 16.21 3.13
CA GLY A 356 13.86 15.41 1.94
C GLY A 356 12.36 15.18 1.72
N THR A 357 12.01 14.60 0.58
CA THR A 357 10.70 14.06 0.23
C THR A 357 10.71 12.55 0.39
N LEU A 358 9.61 11.96 0.83
CA LEU A 358 9.44 10.52 1.00
C LEU A 358 8.37 10.02 0.04
N LYS A 359 8.75 9.12 -0.88
CA LYS A 359 7.84 8.49 -1.83
C LYS A 359 7.66 7.02 -1.47
N LEU A 360 6.43 6.63 -1.19
CA LEU A 360 6.05 5.24 -0.96
C LEU A 360 5.49 4.65 -2.24
N VAL A 361 5.87 3.40 -2.53
CA VAL A 361 5.52 2.71 -3.79
C VAL A 361 5.16 1.26 -3.49
N SER A 362 4.08 0.77 -4.08
CA SER A 362 3.65 -0.62 -3.97
C SER A 362 2.97 -1.09 -5.26
N PRO A 363 3.07 -2.38 -5.64
CA PRO A 363 2.29 -2.95 -6.75
C PRO A 363 0.79 -3.01 -6.48
N ASN A 364 0.37 -2.94 -5.21
CA ASN A 364 -1.02 -3.00 -4.79
C ASN A 364 -1.39 -1.76 -3.98
N ALA A 365 -2.69 -1.49 -3.86
CA ALA A 365 -3.20 -0.37 -3.08
C ALA A 365 -2.77 -0.46 -1.61
N PHE A 366 -2.41 0.68 -1.05
CA PHE A 366 -2.06 0.82 0.36
C PHE A 366 -2.50 2.21 0.86
N SER A 367 -2.52 2.36 2.17
CA SER A 367 -2.74 3.64 2.83
C SER A 367 -1.82 3.79 4.03
N ILE A 368 -1.70 4.99 4.53
CA ILE A 368 -0.93 5.30 5.74
C ILE A 368 -1.78 6.06 6.73
N ASP A 369 -1.37 6.01 7.99
CA ASP A 369 -1.83 6.88 9.06
C ASP A 369 -0.60 7.45 9.79
N GLN A 370 -0.46 8.78 9.78
CA GLN A 370 0.52 9.50 10.60
C GLN A 370 -0.13 9.81 11.94
N LYS A 371 0.34 9.20 13.02
CA LYS A 371 -0.22 9.37 14.36
C LYS A 371 0.18 10.72 14.93
N ALA A 372 -0.72 11.69 14.80
CA ALA A 372 -0.57 12.99 15.41
C ALA A 372 -0.90 12.93 16.92
N VAL A 373 -0.17 13.66 17.74
CA VAL A 373 -0.37 13.69 19.19
C VAL A 373 -1.14 14.95 19.60
N ASN A 374 -2.27 14.74 20.26
CA ASN A 374 -3.05 15.83 20.83
C ASN A 374 -2.38 16.39 22.09
N GLN A 375 -2.31 17.71 22.22
CA GLN A 375 -1.79 18.32 23.45
C GLN A 375 -2.69 17.98 24.64
N VAL A 376 -2.08 17.61 25.74
CA VAL A 376 -2.74 17.40 27.03
C VAL A 376 -2.21 18.39 28.04
N ASN A 377 -3.11 19.18 28.61
CA ASN A 377 -2.82 20.07 29.71
C ASN A 377 -3.33 19.48 31.02
N THR A 378 -2.49 19.40 32.02
CA THR A 378 -2.89 19.04 33.38
C THR A 378 -3.27 20.31 34.14
N VAL A 379 -4.51 20.35 34.56
CA VAL A 379 -5.03 21.44 35.40
C VAL A 379 -5.04 20.97 36.83
N THR A 380 -4.23 21.60 37.66
CA THR A 380 -4.31 21.41 39.12
C THR A 380 -5.48 22.22 39.63
N VAL A 381 -6.45 21.51 40.18
CA VAL A 381 -7.65 22.12 40.76
C VAL A 381 -7.30 22.55 42.17
N GLY A 382 -7.54 23.81 42.48
CA GLY A 382 -7.36 24.33 43.81
C GLY A 382 -8.31 23.72 44.83
N THR A 383 -8.29 24.26 46.05
CA THR A 383 -9.12 23.76 47.14
C THR A 383 -10.60 23.91 46.82
N LEU A 384 -11.34 22.81 46.63
CA LEU A 384 -12.74 22.80 46.19
C LEU A 384 -13.66 23.64 47.08
N SER A 385 -13.34 23.81 48.37
CA SER A 385 -14.12 24.69 49.28
C SER A 385 -14.07 26.16 48.84
N ASN A 386 -13.12 26.59 48.06
CA ASN A 386 -12.96 27.98 47.59
C ASN A 386 -14.02 28.32 46.52
N TYR A 387 -14.66 27.33 45.93
CA TYR A 387 -15.79 27.52 44.98
C TYR A 387 -17.10 27.87 45.70
N ASN A 388 -17.17 27.95 47.02
CA ASN A 388 -18.38 28.10 47.82
C ASN A 388 -18.62 29.56 48.32
N GLY A 389 -18.02 30.57 47.75
CA GLY A 389 -18.16 31.91 48.32
C GLY A 389 -18.78 32.94 47.38
N GLY A 390 -20.00 33.40 47.69
CA GLY A 390 -20.53 34.70 47.30
C GLY A 390 -20.32 35.17 45.84
N GLY A 391 -20.67 34.37 44.86
CA GLY A 391 -20.54 34.73 43.46
C GLY A 391 -19.35 34.13 42.75
N GLY A 392 -18.72 33.09 43.31
CA GLY A 392 -17.63 32.37 42.69
C GLY A 392 -18.07 31.66 41.41
N ALA A 393 -17.52 32.08 40.28
CA ALA A 393 -17.72 31.41 39.01
C ALA A 393 -16.42 30.71 38.62
N LEU A 394 -16.51 29.45 38.22
CA LEU A 394 -15.42 28.76 37.54
C LEU A 394 -15.57 28.96 36.04
N THR A 395 -14.57 29.50 35.41
CA THR A 395 -14.53 29.65 33.96
C THR A 395 -13.46 28.75 33.37
N VAL A 396 -13.85 27.84 32.48
CA VAL A 396 -12.99 27.02 31.65
C VAL A 396 -13.11 27.54 30.22
N SER A 397 -11.99 27.91 29.60
CA SER A 397 -11.99 28.47 28.23
C SER A 397 -10.89 27.84 27.39
N ASP A 398 -11.16 27.71 26.09
CA ASP A 398 -10.17 27.29 25.09
C ASP A 398 -9.33 28.46 24.55
N GLY A 399 -9.56 29.68 25.03
CA GLY A 399 -8.87 30.88 24.54
C GLY A 399 -9.29 31.31 23.13
N GLY A 400 -10.08 30.51 22.41
CA GLY A 400 -10.62 30.79 21.08
C GLY A 400 -12.00 31.42 21.08
N GLY A 401 -12.54 31.73 22.26
CA GLY A 401 -13.85 32.34 22.43
C GLY A 401 -14.90 31.41 23.04
N ASN A 402 -14.66 30.11 23.13
CA ASN A 402 -15.58 29.19 23.77
C ASN A 402 -15.28 29.06 25.27
N THR A 403 -16.33 29.17 26.06
CA THR A 403 -16.22 29.16 27.52
C THR A 403 -17.33 28.34 28.19
N VAL A 404 -16.95 27.62 29.23
CA VAL A 404 -17.88 27.00 30.19
C VAL A 404 -17.76 27.75 31.50
N THR A 405 -18.84 28.36 31.94
CA THR A 405 -18.88 29.11 33.21
C THR A 405 -19.85 28.45 34.17
N LEU A 406 -19.34 27.94 35.27
CA LEU A 406 -20.11 27.33 36.33
C LEU A 406 -20.26 28.30 37.49
N SER A 407 -21.48 28.59 37.89
CA SER A 407 -21.78 29.45 39.03
C SER A 407 -22.25 28.58 40.21
N TYR A 408 -21.55 28.63 41.31
CA TYR A 408 -21.86 27.88 42.53
C TYR A 408 -22.54 28.81 43.54
N SER A 409 -23.89 28.83 43.57
CA SER A 409 -24.65 29.64 44.51
C SER A 409 -25.11 28.88 45.78
N GLY A 410 -24.87 27.59 45.84
CA GLY A 410 -25.42 26.74 46.89
C GLY A 410 -24.49 25.69 47.49
N GLY A 411 -23.18 25.73 47.21
CA GLY A 411 -22.19 24.80 47.74
C GLY A 411 -21.11 24.42 46.73
N ALA A 412 -19.89 24.25 47.21
CA ALA A 412 -18.78 23.76 46.40
C ALA A 412 -19.02 22.32 45.88
N PRO A 413 -18.44 21.92 44.75
CA PRO A 413 -18.49 20.53 44.32
C PRO A 413 -17.83 19.63 45.39
N ALA A 414 -18.47 18.50 45.72
CA ALA A 414 -18.06 17.63 46.81
C ALA A 414 -16.67 16.99 46.57
N ASN A 415 -16.33 16.79 45.33
CA ASN A 415 -15.05 16.21 44.89
C ASN A 415 -14.80 16.56 43.42
N ILE A 416 -13.65 16.11 42.89
CA ILE A 416 -13.24 16.38 41.49
C ILE A 416 -14.17 15.71 40.48
N ASP A 417 -14.80 14.59 40.85
CA ASP A 417 -15.74 13.88 39.96
C ASP A 417 -17.02 14.70 39.79
N ALA A 418 -17.51 15.31 40.87
CA ALA A 418 -18.66 16.22 40.82
C ALA A 418 -18.35 17.48 40.00
N LEU A 419 -17.13 18.04 40.15
CA LEU A 419 -16.68 19.16 39.35
C LEU A 419 -16.62 18.80 37.87
N LEU A 420 -16.01 17.67 37.53
CA LEU A 420 -15.92 17.18 36.16
C LEU A 420 -17.30 16.97 35.54
N ALA A 421 -18.20 16.33 36.27
CA ALA A 421 -19.56 16.11 35.81
C ALA A 421 -20.30 17.43 35.53
N ASN A 422 -20.12 18.47 36.35
CA ASN A 422 -20.69 19.79 36.13
C ASN A 422 -20.12 20.48 34.89
N ILE A 423 -18.80 20.35 34.64
CA ILE A 423 -18.15 20.87 33.42
C ILE A 423 -18.73 20.16 32.18
N GLN A 424 -18.80 18.85 32.20
CA GLN A 424 -19.26 18.04 31.07
C GLN A 424 -20.77 18.20 30.78
N ALA A 425 -21.56 18.47 31.81
CA ALA A 425 -23.01 18.70 31.68
C ALA A 425 -23.38 20.11 31.17
N HIS A 426 -22.39 21.03 31.10
CA HIS A 426 -22.67 22.40 30.64
C HIS A 426 -22.97 22.45 29.15
N ALA A 427 -23.94 23.26 28.74
CA ALA A 427 -24.42 23.33 27.35
C ALA A 427 -23.30 23.66 26.35
N ASN A 428 -22.34 24.50 26.74
CA ASN A 428 -21.21 24.89 25.87
C ASN A 428 -19.99 23.94 25.94
N TYR A 429 -20.09 22.83 26.67
CA TYR A 429 -18.94 21.89 26.79
C TYR A 429 -18.53 21.32 25.43
N GLY A 430 -19.49 21.03 24.58
CA GLY A 430 -19.23 20.49 23.24
C GLY A 430 -18.46 21.44 22.32
N ASP A 431 -18.56 22.74 22.55
CA ASP A 431 -17.94 23.80 21.74
C ASP A 431 -16.47 24.04 22.10
N LEU A 432 -16.02 23.59 23.30
CA LEU A 432 -14.62 23.70 23.68
C LEU A 432 -13.71 22.96 22.72
N GLY A 433 -12.57 23.53 22.38
CA GLY A 433 -11.53 22.93 21.54
C GLY A 433 -10.85 21.70 22.15
N PHE A 434 -11.21 21.29 23.37
CA PHE A 434 -10.67 20.15 24.10
C PHE A 434 -11.75 19.36 24.85
N THR A 435 -11.40 18.14 25.26
CA THR A 435 -12.20 17.32 26.17
C THR A 435 -11.59 17.36 27.56
N VAL A 436 -12.44 17.27 28.60
CA VAL A 436 -12.00 17.26 30.01
C VAL A 436 -12.22 15.89 30.60
N THR A 437 -11.17 15.33 31.21
CA THR A 437 -11.20 14.03 31.90
C THR A 437 -10.52 14.15 33.27
N LYS A 438 -10.70 13.14 34.11
CA LYS A 438 -10.04 13.10 35.43
C LYS A 438 -8.59 12.64 35.29
N GLY A 439 -7.65 13.38 35.82
CA GLY A 439 -6.25 12.98 35.93
C GLY A 439 -5.94 12.30 37.28
N SER A 440 -6.36 12.94 38.38
CA SER A 440 -6.17 12.44 39.74
C SER A 440 -7.27 12.97 40.69
N SER A 441 -7.11 12.78 41.99
CA SER A 441 -8.03 13.38 42.99
C SER A 441 -7.95 14.91 43.04
N THR A 442 -6.93 15.51 42.44
CA THR A 442 -6.66 16.98 42.48
C THR A 442 -6.40 17.55 41.10
N THR A 443 -6.48 16.76 40.01
CA THR A 443 -6.16 17.24 38.67
C THR A 443 -7.23 16.83 37.64
N LEU A 444 -7.46 17.71 36.68
CA LEU A 444 -8.19 17.46 35.44
C LEU A 444 -7.21 17.45 34.25
N LEU A 445 -7.50 16.66 33.24
CA LEU A 445 -6.77 16.61 31.98
C LEU A 445 -7.61 17.22 30.88
N TYR A 446 -7.06 18.21 30.20
CA TYR A 446 -7.63 18.85 29.01
C TYR A 446 -6.92 18.31 27.79
N THR A 447 -7.56 17.42 27.07
CA THR A 447 -7.03 16.85 25.82
C THR A 447 -7.61 17.62 24.64
N TRP A 448 -6.78 18.33 23.92
CA TRP A 448 -7.19 19.10 22.75
C TRP A 448 -7.74 18.16 21.66
N LYS A 449 -8.82 18.58 20.97
CA LYS A 449 -9.45 17.79 19.92
C LYS A 449 -8.62 17.79 18.63
N ALA A 450 -7.88 18.86 18.37
CA ALA A 450 -6.96 18.96 17.26
C ALA A 450 -5.55 18.53 17.68
N ALA A 451 -4.87 17.80 16.80
CA ALA A 451 -3.47 17.47 16.99
C ALA A 451 -2.59 18.71 16.87
N GLY A 452 -1.48 18.71 17.61
CA GLY A 452 -0.51 19.78 17.58
C GLY A 452 -0.61 20.73 18.76
N VAL A 453 0.25 21.76 18.71
CA VAL A 453 0.21 22.85 19.68
C VAL A 453 -0.98 23.73 19.32
N PRO A 454 -1.97 23.86 20.20
CA PRO A 454 -3.13 24.71 19.89
C PRO A 454 -2.70 26.16 19.72
N SER A 455 -3.34 26.85 18.79
CA SER A 455 -3.10 28.28 18.53
C SER A 455 -3.59 29.19 19.68
N THR A 456 -4.37 28.63 20.60
CA THR A 456 -4.95 29.31 21.74
C THR A 456 -4.56 28.59 23.03
N THR A 457 -4.58 29.32 24.16
CA THR A 457 -4.20 28.77 25.46
C THR A 457 -5.46 28.46 26.26
N ALA A 458 -5.57 27.22 26.74
CA ALA A 458 -6.63 26.86 27.68
C ALA A 458 -6.45 27.65 28.99
N THR A 459 -7.57 28.15 29.51
CA THR A 459 -7.58 28.81 30.82
C THR A 459 -8.55 28.12 31.76
N TYR A 460 -8.19 28.11 33.02
CA TYR A 460 -9.00 27.66 34.13
C TYR A 460 -8.92 28.74 35.22
N VAL A 461 -9.99 29.45 35.41
CA VAL A 461 -10.00 30.57 36.33
C VAL A 461 -11.17 30.43 37.28
N SER A 462 -10.88 30.42 38.58
CA SER A 462 -11.95 30.51 39.59
C SER A 462 -11.86 31.82 40.35
N ALA A 463 -13.01 32.40 40.62
CA ALA A 463 -13.06 33.64 41.43
C ALA A 463 -12.83 33.26 42.89
N GLY A 464 -11.59 33.45 43.39
CA GLY A 464 -11.26 33.28 44.81
C GLY A 464 -10.23 32.18 45.09
N ALA A 465 -9.71 31.44 44.15
CA ALA A 465 -8.61 30.48 44.33
C ALA A 465 -7.32 31.03 43.73
N SER A 466 -6.22 30.90 44.44
CA SER A 466 -4.86 31.30 44.02
C SER A 466 -3.89 30.15 43.84
N ASP A 467 -4.35 28.93 44.05
CA ASP A 467 -3.57 27.68 44.04
C ASP A 467 -3.81 26.83 42.77
N GLU A 468 -4.47 27.40 41.79
CA GLU A 468 -4.76 26.76 40.50
C GLU A 468 -3.59 26.93 39.53
N ALA A 469 -3.25 25.85 38.82
CA ALA A 469 -2.20 25.87 37.82
C ALA A 469 -2.57 25.01 36.61
N ILE A 470 -2.24 25.50 35.43
CA ILE A 470 -2.28 24.73 34.19
C ILE A 470 -0.86 24.48 33.74
N ALA A 471 -0.51 23.23 33.57
CA ALA A 471 0.76 22.81 32.99
C ALA A 471 0.54 21.92 31.77
N THR A 472 1.36 22.06 30.75
CA THR A 472 1.37 21.12 29.63
C THR A 472 2.03 19.83 30.08
N SER A 473 1.26 18.76 30.19
CA SER A 473 1.75 17.43 30.58
C SER A 473 2.19 16.59 29.38
N THR A 474 1.57 16.81 28.24
CA THR A 474 1.98 16.24 26.94
C THR A 474 1.93 17.37 25.93
N ALA A 475 3.07 17.69 25.35
CA ALA A 475 3.10 18.66 24.26
C ALA A 475 2.35 18.08 23.06
N GLY A 476 1.44 18.87 22.50
CA GLY A 476 0.81 18.50 21.24
C GLY A 476 1.83 18.60 20.14
N VAL A 477 1.87 17.61 19.29
CA VAL A 477 2.66 17.63 18.06
C VAL A 477 1.66 17.74 16.92
N ALA A 478 1.71 18.84 16.17
CA ALA A 478 1.01 18.92 14.89
C ALA A 478 1.58 17.79 14.03
N SER A 479 0.75 17.16 13.20
CA SER A 479 1.27 16.30 12.14
C SER A 479 2.17 17.16 11.26
N LYS A 480 3.45 17.15 11.56
CA LYS A 480 4.52 17.74 10.76
C LYS A 480 5.20 16.67 9.90
N GLY A 481 4.50 15.54 9.66
CA GLY A 481 5.01 14.43 8.90
C GLY A 481 5.28 14.77 7.43
N TYR A 482 5.65 13.76 6.66
CA TYR A 482 5.89 13.91 5.22
C TYR A 482 4.62 14.25 4.44
N TYR A 483 3.45 13.86 4.93
CA TYR A 483 2.16 13.99 4.25
C TYR A 483 1.33 15.11 4.87
N THR A 484 0.55 15.80 4.05
CA THR A 484 -0.30 16.92 4.50
C THR A 484 -1.49 16.47 5.34
N GLU A 485 -1.96 15.24 5.11
CA GLU A 485 -3.08 14.64 5.83
C GLU A 485 -2.58 13.51 6.74
N ASN A 486 -3.22 13.33 7.90
CA ASN A 486 -2.85 12.27 8.82
C ASN A 486 -3.06 10.88 8.19
N THR A 487 -4.18 10.71 7.48
CA THR A 487 -4.49 9.49 6.71
C THR A 487 -4.42 9.80 5.23
N ALA A 488 -3.62 9.05 4.51
CA ALA A 488 -3.49 9.22 3.06
C ALA A 488 -3.50 7.86 2.36
N ALA A 489 -4.21 7.79 1.24
CA ALA A 489 -4.26 6.61 0.39
C ALA A 489 -3.38 6.80 -0.84
N ALA A 490 -2.68 5.75 -1.23
CA ALA A 490 -1.87 5.77 -2.44
C ALA A 490 -2.75 5.83 -3.69
N SER A 491 -2.31 6.59 -4.68
CA SER A 491 -2.93 6.66 -6.00
C SER A 491 -2.18 5.80 -7.01
N LEU A 492 -2.91 5.18 -7.94
CA LEU A 492 -2.29 4.42 -9.02
C LEU A 492 -1.65 5.37 -10.04
N LYS A 493 -0.34 5.27 -10.19
CA LYS A 493 0.39 5.76 -11.36
C LYS A 493 0.58 4.59 -12.32
N ASN A 494 -0.18 4.58 -13.41
CA ASN A 494 -0.19 3.50 -14.39
C ASN A 494 0.88 3.68 -15.47
N LEU A 495 1.07 2.66 -16.32
CA LEU A 495 2.10 2.69 -17.37
C LEU A 495 1.90 3.80 -18.39
N THR A 496 0.65 4.28 -18.61
CA THR A 496 0.39 5.36 -19.58
C THR A 496 0.92 6.73 -19.12
N GLN A 497 1.27 6.85 -17.83
CA GLN A 497 1.83 8.06 -17.23
C GLN A 497 3.37 8.03 -17.12
N ILE A 498 3.99 7.01 -17.72
CA ILE A 498 5.45 6.89 -17.74
C ILE A 498 6.03 7.92 -18.72
N GLU A 499 6.94 8.74 -18.19
CA GLU A 499 7.72 9.70 -18.96
C GLU A 499 9.21 9.46 -18.71
N VAL A 500 9.99 9.43 -19.81
CA VAL A 500 11.45 9.29 -19.78
C VAL A 500 12.13 10.45 -20.52
N SER A 501 11.39 11.56 -20.73
CA SER A 501 11.84 12.74 -21.45
C SER A 501 12.88 13.54 -20.67
N THR A 502 12.89 13.45 -19.35
CA THR A 502 13.90 14.01 -18.46
C THR A 502 14.60 12.93 -17.63
N MET A 503 15.76 13.25 -17.08
CA MET A 503 16.50 12.32 -16.21
C MET A 503 15.71 11.98 -14.93
N VAL A 504 15.01 12.95 -14.36
CA VAL A 504 14.22 12.79 -13.12
C VAL A 504 13.01 11.90 -13.38
N GLU A 505 12.23 12.19 -14.42
CA GLU A 505 11.06 11.41 -14.83
C GLU A 505 11.44 9.97 -15.20
N ALA A 506 12.58 9.79 -15.89
CA ALA A 506 13.11 8.47 -16.20
C ALA A 506 13.43 7.67 -14.92
N GLY A 507 14.02 8.30 -13.91
CA GLY A 507 14.26 7.69 -12.61
C GLY A 507 12.97 7.30 -11.88
N ASP A 508 11.95 8.14 -11.93
CA ASP A 508 10.64 7.85 -11.33
C ASP A 508 9.89 6.75 -12.06
N SER A 509 10.00 6.73 -13.40
CA SER A 509 9.41 5.69 -14.25
C SER A 509 9.95 4.29 -13.94
N ILE A 510 11.22 4.17 -13.55
CA ILE A 510 11.80 2.89 -13.13
C ILE A 510 10.99 2.29 -11.96
N SER A 511 10.65 3.09 -10.96
CA SER A 511 9.88 2.62 -9.80
C SER A 511 8.47 2.14 -10.16
N ILE A 512 7.84 2.77 -11.18
CA ILE A 512 6.52 2.39 -11.69
C ILE A 512 6.61 1.07 -12.47
N ILE A 513 7.64 0.94 -13.32
CA ILE A 513 7.87 -0.27 -14.10
C ILE A 513 8.23 -1.45 -13.19
N ASP A 514 9.06 -1.23 -12.17
CA ASP A 514 9.43 -2.27 -11.20
C ASP A 514 8.20 -2.76 -10.43
N ALA A 515 7.29 -1.87 -10.02
CA ALA A 515 6.04 -2.28 -9.38
C ALA A 515 5.11 -3.04 -10.35
N ALA A 516 5.06 -2.65 -11.63
CA ALA A 516 4.31 -3.38 -12.64
C ALA A 516 4.90 -4.79 -12.88
N LEU A 517 6.24 -4.91 -12.91
CA LEU A 517 6.93 -6.21 -12.98
C LEU A 517 6.63 -7.08 -11.76
N ASP A 518 6.69 -6.51 -10.55
CA ASP A 518 6.33 -7.21 -9.31
C ASP A 518 4.87 -7.71 -9.36
N LYS A 519 3.94 -6.89 -9.89
CA LYS A 519 2.52 -7.25 -10.06
C LYS A 519 2.35 -8.43 -11.03
N VAL A 520 2.97 -8.36 -12.21
CA VAL A 520 2.94 -9.45 -13.21
C VAL A 520 3.59 -10.72 -12.65
N ALA A 521 4.71 -10.59 -11.94
CA ALA A 521 5.37 -11.73 -11.29
C ALA A 521 4.49 -12.40 -10.22
N GLN A 522 3.75 -11.59 -9.43
CA GLN A 522 2.78 -12.11 -8.47
C GLN A 522 1.66 -12.89 -9.17
N MET A 523 1.07 -12.32 -10.23
CA MET A 523 0.02 -13.00 -11.01
C MET A 523 0.52 -14.33 -11.59
N ARG A 524 1.74 -14.38 -12.13
CA ARG A 524 2.37 -15.61 -12.64
C ARG A 524 2.60 -16.63 -11.52
N SER A 525 3.01 -16.20 -10.35
CA SER A 525 3.18 -17.07 -9.17
C SER A 525 1.86 -17.69 -8.74
N ASP A 526 0.79 -16.90 -8.70
CA ASP A 526 -0.56 -17.37 -8.33
C ASP A 526 -1.08 -18.39 -9.36
N LEU A 527 -0.87 -18.13 -10.67
CA LEU A 527 -1.24 -19.07 -11.73
C LEU A 527 -0.42 -20.37 -11.64
N GLY A 528 0.89 -20.31 -11.37
CA GLY A 528 1.72 -21.48 -11.16
C GLY A 528 1.26 -22.32 -9.96
N ALA A 529 0.82 -21.67 -8.89
CA ALA A 529 0.24 -22.37 -7.74
C ALA A 529 -1.08 -23.07 -8.11
N ILE A 530 -1.95 -22.43 -8.92
CA ILE A 530 -3.19 -23.03 -9.42
C ILE A 530 -2.88 -24.20 -10.36
N GLU A 531 -1.92 -24.07 -11.27
CA GLU A 531 -1.50 -25.15 -12.18
C GLU A 531 -1.02 -26.37 -11.41
N ASN A 532 -0.15 -26.19 -10.43
CA ASN A 532 0.30 -27.27 -9.54
C ASN A 532 -0.86 -27.94 -8.81
N ARG A 533 -1.80 -27.15 -8.29
CA ARG A 533 -2.99 -27.65 -7.61
C ARG A 533 -3.88 -28.47 -8.57
N LEU A 534 -4.08 -27.99 -9.80
CA LEU A 534 -4.81 -28.73 -10.83
C LEU A 534 -4.11 -30.04 -11.20
N ALA A 535 -2.78 -30.05 -11.35
CA ALA A 535 -2.00 -31.25 -11.63
C ALA A 535 -2.16 -32.33 -10.55
N TYR A 536 -2.06 -31.94 -9.27
CA TYR A 536 -2.31 -32.87 -8.16
C TYR A 536 -3.75 -33.34 -8.10
N THR A 537 -4.71 -32.48 -8.44
CA THR A 537 -6.14 -32.83 -8.51
C THR A 537 -6.38 -33.86 -9.61
N VAL A 538 -5.83 -33.66 -10.82
CA VAL A 538 -5.91 -34.61 -11.93
C VAL A 538 -5.34 -35.97 -11.52
N SER A 539 -4.16 -35.99 -10.94
CA SER A 539 -3.52 -37.24 -10.48
C SER A 539 -4.37 -37.98 -9.45
N ASN A 540 -4.93 -37.27 -8.48
CA ASN A 540 -5.82 -37.85 -7.48
C ASN A 540 -7.12 -38.38 -8.08
N LEU A 541 -7.77 -37.59 -8.95
CA LEU A 541 -9.02 -38.01 -9.63
C LEU A 541 -8.81 -39.23 -10.51
N MET A 542 -7.69 -39.30 -11.23
CA MET A 542 -7.35 -40.48 -12.03
C MET A 542 -7.16 -41.73 -11.17
N ASN A 543 -6.49 -41.61 -10.04
CA ASN A 543 -6.31 -42.73 -9.09
C ASN A 543 -7.66 -43.20 -8.51
N ILE A 544 -8.54 -42.26 -8.13
CA ILE A 544 -9.88 -42.58 -7.64
C ILE A 544 -10.72 -43.23 -8.75
N ALA A 545 -10.65 -42.72 -9.99
CA ALA A 545 -11.36 -43.29 -11.14
C ALA A 545 -10.90 -44.72 -11.42
N GLU A 546 -9.59 -45.00 -11.41
CA GLU A 546 -9.02 -46.34 -11.59
C GLU A 546 -9.51 -47.29 -10.50
N LYS A 547 -9.43 -46.90 -9.21
CA LYS A 547 -9.88 -47.75 -8.10
C LYS A 547 -11.39 -48.01 -8.12
N THR A 548 -12.18 -47.01 -8.51
CA THR A 548 -13.64 -47.15 -8.65
C THR A 548 -13.97 -48.04 -9.83
N ALA A 549 -13.26 -47.94 -10.96
CA ALA A 549 -13.42 -48.83 -12.09
C ALA A 549 -13.05 -50.29 -11.78
N ASP A 550 -11.94 -50.50 -11.03
CA ASP A 550 -11.52 -51.83 -10.55
C ASP A 550 -12.60 -52.43 -9.59
N ALA A 551 -13.11 -51.63 -8.68
CA ALA A 551 -14.19 -52.09 -7.77
C ALA A 551 -15.48 -52.39 -8.53
N ARG A 552 -15.83 -51.63 -9.58
CA ARG A 552 -16.97 -51.91 -10.44
C ARG A 552 -16.77 -53.19 -11.21
N SER A 553 -15.57 -53.39 -11.82
CA SER A 553 -15.23 -54.60 -12.57
C SER A 553 -15.42 -55.88 -11.73
N ARG A 554 -14.95 -55.86 -10.46
CA ARG A 554 -15.14 -57.01 -9.55
C ARG A 554 -16.61 -57.31 -9.20
N LEU A 555 -17.51 -56.34 -9.34
CA LEU A 555 -18.94 -56.53 -9.10
C LEU A 555 -19.70 -56.93 -10.35
N ASP A 556 -19.35 -56.36 -11.48
CA ASP A 556 -20.11 -56.41 -12.75
C ASP A 556 -19.59 -57.45 -13.73
N ASP A 557 -18.22 -57.62 -13.81
CA ASP A 557 -17.63 -58.48 -14.84
C ASP A 557 -17.86 -59.97 -14.55
N ALA A 558 -18.13 -60.75 -15.58
CA ALA A 558 -18.23 -62.22 -15.53
C ALA A 558 -16.81 -62.83 -15.44
N ASP A 559 -16.60 -63.73 -14.46
CA ASP A 559 -15.37 -64.51 -14.34
C ASP A 559 -15.14 -65.49 -15.51
#